data_659e228fc98f6651ee3e093556b5321a
#
_entry.id   659e228fc98f6651ee3e093556b5321a
#
_cell.length_a   1.000
_cell.length_b   1.000
_cell.length_c   1.000
_cell.angle_alpha   90.00
_cell.angle_beta   90.00
_cell.angle_gamma   90.00
#
_symmetry.space_group_name_H-M   'P 1'
#
loop_
_entity.id
_entity.type
_entity.pdbx_description
1 polymer ?
#
loop_
_entity_poly.entity_id
_entity_poly.type
_entity_poly.pdbx_seq_one_letter_code
_entity_poly.pdbx_strand_id
1 'polypeptide(L)'
;FDSVSICLSKGLGTPLGSLLCGKKELIKEARKWRKMLGGGMRQAGIVAAAGLYALEHNVQRLVEDHDNARHLAKTLAQINQIELISVNTNIVLIKIKERYPELREELFKEGIILPKAPNKLGIIGLVTHLDVNRTYGYCK
;
A
#
# COMPACT_ATOMS: atom_id res chain seq x y z
N PHE A 1 -5.49 -12.48 -17.85
CA PHE A 1 -5.13 -11.05 -18.02
C PHE A 1 -4.13 -10.90 -19.16
N ASP A 2 -4.26 -9.86 -19.98
CA ASP A 2 -3.35 -9.61 -21.11
C ASP A 2 -2.09 -8.88 -20.66
N SER A 3 -2.21 -8.08 -19.58
CA SER A 3 -1.10 -7.40 -18.95
C SER A 3 -1.35 -7.15 -17.46
N VAL A 4 -0.25 -6.95 -16.73
CA VAL A 4 -0.27 -6.60 -15.29
C VAL A 4 0.71 -5.46 -15.06
N SER A 5 0.28 -4.44 -14.34
CA SER A 5 1.15 -3.38 -13.85
C SER A 5 1.49 -3.62 -12.37
N ILE A 6 2.79 -3.64 -12.06
CA ILE A 6 3.31 -3.86 -10.72
C ILE A 6 4.00 -2.58 -10.24
N CYS A 7 3.51 -2.00 -9.15
CA CYS A 7 4.14 -0.84 -8.53
C CYS A 7 5.28 -1.30 -7.61
N LEU A 8 6.50 -0.85 -7.88
CA LEU A 8 7.67 -1.19 -7.07
C LEU A 8 7.82 -0.29 -5.84
N SER A 9 7.31 0.93 -5.89
CA SER A 9 7.46 1.96 -4.85
C SER A 9 6.41 1.91 -3.74
N LYS A 10 5.84 0.75 -3.48
CA LYS A 10 4.89 0.47 -2.39
C LYS A 10 5.49 -0.59 -1.46
N GLY A 11 4.80 -1.67 -1.19
CA GLY A 11 5.27 -2.75 -0.32
C GLY A 11 6.65 -3.34 -0.68
N LEU A 12 7.08 -3.21 -1.92
CA LEU A 12 8.43 -3.59 -2.34
C LEU A 12 9.52 -2.59 -1.95
N GLY A 13 9.17 -1.38 -1.53
CA GLY A 13 10.09 -0.43 -0.90
C GLY A 13 11.10 0.24 -1.82
N THR A 14 10.89 0.28 -3.14
CA THR A 14 11.80 1.03 -4.03
C THR A 14 11.47 2.53 -3.99
N PRO A 15 12.42 3.43 -4.26
CA PRO A 15 12.18 4.86 -4.25
C PRO A 15 11.18 5.31 -5.33
N LEU A 16 11.14 4.61 -6.46
CA LEU A 16 10.18 4.84 -7.55
C LEU A 16 10.16 3.66 -8.52
N GLY A 17 9.16 3.62 -9.40
CA GLY A 17 9.11 2.69 -10.50
C GLY A 17 7.86 1.81 -10.53
N SER A 18 7.50 1.42 -11.75
CA SER A 18 6.47 0.43 -12.03
C SER A 18 6.91 -0.46 -13.20
N LEU A 19 6.51 -1.70 -13.16
CA LEU A 19 6.74 -2.66 -14.23
C LEU A 19 5.42 -2.95 -14.95
N LEU A 20 5.47 -2.97 -16.27
CA LEU A 20 4.38 -3.53 -17.08
C LEU A 20 4.83 -4.91 -17.58
N CYS A 21 4.09 -5.94 -17.20
CA CYS A 21 4.28 -7.32 -17.61
C CYS A 21 3.20 -7.73 -18.59
N GLY A 22 3.56 -8.47 -19.64
CA GLY A 22 2.63 -8.92 -20.66
C GLY A 22 3.35 -9.65 -21.79
N LYS A 23 2.61 -10.00 -22.83
CA LYS A 23 3.17 -10.65 -24.02
C LYS A 23 4.21 -9.75 -24.68
N LYS A 24 5.21 -10.37 -25.33
CA LYS A 24 6.36 -9.68 -25.94
C LYS A 24 5.93 -8.57 -26.93
N GLU A 25 4.92 -8.84 -27.74
CA GLU A 25 4.39 -7.92 -28.73
C GLU A 25 3.78 -6.69 -28.09
N LEU A 26 2.97 -6.89 -27.04
CA LEU A 26 2.37 -5.81 -26.23
C LEU A 26 3.44 -4.96 -25.58
N ILE A 27 4.47 -5.56 -24.98
CA ILE A 27 5.55 -4.82 -24.33
C ILE A 27 6.38 -4.04 -25.33
N LYS A 28 6.60 -4.58 -26.54
CA LYS A 28 7.28 -3.85 -27.63
C LYS A 28 6.51 -2.58 -28.00
N GLU A 29 5.21 -2.67 -28.15
CA GLU A 29 4.34 -1.53 -28.46
C GLU A 29 4.28 -0.53 -27.28
N ALA A 30 4.12 -1.01 -26.07
CA ALA A 30 4.12 -0.18 -24.85
C ALA A 30 5.41 0.63 -24.68
N ARG A 31 6.58 0.09 -25.06
CA ARG A 31 7.86 0.82 -25.06
C ARG A 31 7.86 2.00 -26.03
N LYS A 32 7.24 1.87 -27.21
CA LYS A 32 7.05 2.99 -28.15
C LYS A 32 6.19 4.08 -27.51
N TRP A 33 5.02 3.71 -26.98
CA TRP A 33 4.12 4.64 -26.32
C TRP A 33 4.77 5.34 -25.13
N ARG A 34 5.48 4.60 -24.28
CA ARG A 34 6.25 5.18 -23.19
C ARG A 34 7.19 6.28 -23.67
N LYS A 35 7.93 6.03 -24.76
CA LYS A 35 8.87 7.02 -25.32
C LYS A 35 8.14 8.24 -25.87
N MET A 36 7.05 8.04 -26.60
CA MET A 36 6.25 9.11 -27.22
C MET A 36 5.60 10.01 -26.18
N LEU A 37 5.15 9.44 -25.04
CA LEU A 37 4.52 10.16 -23.94
C LEU A 37 5.53 10.78 -22.94
N GLY A 38 6.82 10.80 -23.26
CA GLY A 38 7.85 11.42 -22.43
C GLY A 38 8.43 10.53 -21.32
N GLY A 39 8.00 9.26 -21.20
CA GLY A 39 8.47 8.33 -20.18
C GLY A 39 9.82 7.64 -20.48
N GLY A 40 10.59 8.14 -21.42
CA GLY A 40 11.90 7.61 -21.80
C GLY A 40 13.03 8.13 -20.90
N MET A 41 13.07 7.71 -19.64
CA MET A 41 14.10 8.11 -18.70
C MET A 41 15.50 7.64 -19.12
N ARG A 42 16.48 8.54 -19.11
CA ARG A 42 17.90 8.20 -19.22
C ARG A 42 18.40 7.70 -17.86
N GLN A 43 19.51 6.94 -17.87
CA GLN A 43 20.11 6.36 -16.66
C GLN A 43 19.10 5.58 -15.78
N ALA A 44 18.10 4.96 -16.40
CA ALA A 44 17.10 4.16 -15.73
C ALA A 44 17.68 2.96 -14.95
N GLY A 45 18.96 2.62 -15.20
CA GLY A 45 19.67 1.55 -14.51
C GLY A 45 19.73 1.74 -12.99
N ILE A 46 19.80 2.99 -12.49
CA ILE A 46 19.79 3.28 -11.04
C ILE A 46 18.47 2.82 -10.42
N VAL A 47 17.35 3.15 -11.06
CA VAL A 47 16.01 2.74 -10.60
C VAL A 47 15.80 1.24 -10.81
N ALA A 48 16.29 0.69 -11.92
CA ALA A 48 16.19 -0.73 -12.21
C ALA A 48 16.98 -1.57 -11.19
N ALA A 49 18.15 -1.12 -10.73
CA ALA A 49 18.93 -1.78 -9.70
C ALA A 49 18.15 -1.86 -8.37
N ALA A 50 17.50 -0.77 -7.96
CA ALA A 50 16.62 -0.77 -6.79
C ALA A 50 15.46 -1.76 -6.96
N GLY A 51 14.87 -1.82 -8.17
CA GLY A 51 13.80 -2.77 -8.51
C GLY A 51 14.27 -4.21 -8.46
N LEU A 52 15.44 -4.54 -8.99
CA LEU A 52 16.02 -5.88 -8.92
C LEU A 52 16.28 -6.30 -7.46
N TYR A 53 16.89 -5.42 -6.67
CA TYR A 53 17.09 -5.67 -5.25
C TYR A 53 15.78 -5.97 -4.52
N ALA A 54 14.75 -5.16 -4.77
CA ALA A 54 13.45 -5.34 -4.11
C ALA A 54 12.76 -6.65 -4.51
N LEU A 55 12.86 -7.06 -5.78
CA LEU A 55 12.31 -8.32 -6.25
C LEU A 55 13.05 -9.53 -5.65
N GLU A 56 14.34 -9.40 -5.40
CA GLU A 56 15.16 -10.47 -4.83
C GLU A 56 14.97 -10.58 -3.31
N HIS A 57 14.88 -9.45 -2.60
CA HIS A 57 14.94 -9.43 -1.13
C HIS A 57 13.60 -9.09 -0.44
N ASN A 58 12.70 -8.31 -1.07
CA ASN A 58 11.53 -7.78 -0.40
C ASN A 58 10.23 -8.54 -0.67
N VAL A 59 10.19 -9.44 -1.66
CA VAL A 59 8.96 -10.18 -1.99
C VAL A 59 8.52 -11.06 -0.83
N GLN A 60 9.45 -11.84 -0.25
CA GLN A 60 9.14 -12.73 0.87
C GLN A 60 8.73 -11.97 2.13
N ARG A 61 9.26 -10.79 2.34
CA ARG A 61 8.94 -9.91 3.47
C ARG A 61 7.47 -9.45 3.45
N LEU A 62 6.80 -9.41 2.30
CA LEU A 62 5.39 -9.01 2.21
C LEU A 62 4.46 -9.85 3.09
N VAL A 63 4.86 -11.05 3.46
CA VAL A 63 4.14 -11.90 4.44
C VAL A 63 4.00 -11.19 5.78
N GLU A 64 5.03 -10.46 6.23
CA GLU A 64 5.00 -9.70 7.48
C GLU A 64 3.94 -8.60 7.44
N ASP A 65 3.81 -7.89 6.30
CA ASP A 65 2.80 -6.85 6.12
C ASP A 65 1.38 -7.46 6.21
N HIS A 66 1.19 -8.63 5.60
CA HIS A 66 -0.09 -9.35 5.66
C HIS A 66 -0.42 -9.83 7.08
N ASP A 67 0.59 -10.31 7.82
CA ASP A 67 0.42 -10.74 9.21
C ASP A 67 0.09 -9.57 10.13
N ASN A 68 0.75 -8.42 9.92
CA ASN A 68 0.48 -7.19 10.64
C ASN A 68 -0.95 -6.69 10.37
N ALA A 69 -1.40 -6.74 9.10
CA ALA A 69 -2.77 -6.38 8.74
C ALA A 69 -3.80 -7.30 9.43
N ARG A 70 -3.59 -8.61 9.43
CA ARG A 70 -4.45 -9.58 10.13
C ARG A 70 -4.50 -9.32 11.63
N HIS A 71 -3.34 -9.03 12.24
CA HIS A 71 -3.26 -8.71 13.66
C HIS A 71 -4.03 -7.43 13.99
N LEU A 72 -3.79 -6.35 13.23
CA LEU A 72 -4.50 -5.08 13.38
C LEU A 72 -6.01 -5.26 13.27
N ALA A 73 -6.47 -5.97 12.25
CA ALA A 73 -7.89 -6.24 12.03
C ALA A 73 -8.53 -7.02 13.20
N LYS A 74 -7.83 -8.04 13.72
CA LYS A 74 -8.30 -8.83 14.87
C LYS A 74 -8.45 -7.96 16.12
N THR A 75 -7.53 -7.02 16.34
CA THR A 75 -7.59 -6.09 17.47
C THR A 75 -8.73 -5.09 17.30
N LEU A 76 -8.85 -4.48 16.12
CA LEU A 76 -9.90 -3.50 15.83
C LEU A 76 -11.31 -4.11 15.87
N ALA A 77 -11.47 -5.37 15.49
CA ALA A 77 -12.75 -6.08 15.54
C ALA A 77 -13.29 -6.29 16.98
N GLN A 78 -12.47 -6.10 18.00
CA GLN A 78 -12.88 -6.16 19.41
C GLN A 78 -13.53 -4.86 19.90
N ILE A 79 -13.42 -3.78 19.10
CA ILE A 79 -13.95 -2.45 19.46
C ILE A 79 -15.36 -2.32 18.89
N ASN A 80 -16.36 -2.20 19.77
CA ASN A 80 -17.77 -2.15 19.35
C ASN A 80 -18.12 -1.02 18.36
N GLN A 81 -17.38 0.09 18.41
CA GLN A 81 -17.57 1.25 17.53
C GLN A 81 -16.98 1.05 16.14
N ILE A 82 -16.19 -0.01 15.94
CA ILE A 82 -15.56 -0.32 14.66
C ILE A 82 -16.24 -1.53 14.02
N GLU A 83 -16.58 -1.39 12.76
CA GLU A 83 -17.05 -2.47 11.90
C GLU A 83 -15.89 -2.86 10.96
N LEU A 84 -15.42 -4.09 11.06
CA LEU A 84 -14.44 -4.64 10.13
C LEU A 84 -15.14 -5.03 8.83
N ILE A 85 -14.79 -4.36 7.73
CA ILE A 85 -15.36 -4.62 6.40
C ILE A 85 -14.60 -5.74 5.69
N SER A 86 -13.28 -5.63 5.61
CA SER A 86 -12.44 -6.67 5.01
C SER A 86 -10.96 -6.54 5.39
N VAL A 87 -10.24 -7.65 5.24
CA VAL A 87 -8.78 -7.71 5.31
C VAL A 87 -8.28 -8.45 4.09
N ASN A 88 -7.54 -7.76 3.23
CA ASN A 88 -6.97 -8.36 2.03
C ASN A 88 -5.52 -7.91 1.89
N THR A 89 -4.61 -8.88 1.85
CA THR A 89 -3.17 -8.63 1.81
C THR A 89 -2.74 -7.74 3.00
N ASN A 90 -2.25 -6.56 2.74
CA ASN A 90 -1.80 -5.57 3.71
C ASN A 90 -2.80 -4.41 3.90
N ILE A 91 -4.05 -4.59 3.47
CA ILE A 91 -5.10 -3.56 3.54
C ILE A 91 -6.22 -4.03 4.47
N VAL A 92 -6.53 -3.21 5.46
CA VAL A 92 -7.65 -3.39 6.39
C VAL A 92 -8.68 -2.31 6.11
N LEU A 93 -9.89 -2.69 5.76
CA LEU A 93 -11.00 -1.76 5.57
C LEU A 93 -11.91 -1.81 6.80
N ILE A 94 -12.11 -0.65 7.39
CA ILE A 94 -12.97 -0.48 8.56
C ILE A 94 -14.00 0.62 8.33
N LYS A 95 -15.08 0.56 9.07
CA LYS A 95 -16.06 1.63 9.20
C LYS A 95 -16.20 2.01 10.66
N ILE A 96 -16.10 3.30 10.97
CA ILE A 96 -16.38 3.84 12.30
C ILE A 96 -17.85 4.25 12.32
N LYS A 97 -18.61 3.67 13.25
CA LYS A 97 -20.06 3.77 13.26
C LYS A 97 -20.57 5.16 13.62
N GLU A 98 -19.87 5.87 14.50
CA GLU A 98 -20.36 7.15 15.03
C GLU A 98 -19.20 8.13 15.32
N ARG A 99 -19.50 9.43 15.35
CA ARG A 99 -18.64 10.52 15.84
C ARG A 99 -17.21 10.53 15.25
N TYR A 100 -17.10 10.29 13.95
CA TYR A 100 -15.79 10.27 13.30
C TYR A 100 -14.96 11.55 13.49
N PRO A 101 -15.53 12.77 13.35
CA PRO A 101 -14.76 14.00 13.53
C PRO A 101 -14.16 14.14 14.93
N GLU A 102 -14.93 13.86 15.97
CA GLU A 102 -14.50 13.98 17.36
C GLU A 102 -13.46 12.92 17.71
N LEU A 103 -13.70 11.66 17.32
CA LEU A 103 -12.75 10.57 17.49
C LEU A 103 -11.42 10.87 16.78
N ARG A 104 -11.47 11.44 15.58
CA ARG A 104 -10.27 11.84 14.85
C ARG A 104 -9.44 12.89 15.61
N GLU A 105 -10.11 13.87 16.22
CA GLU A 105 -9.43 14.90 17.03
C GLU A 105 -8.84 14.34 18.32
N GLU A 106 -9.54 13.42 18.98
CA GLU A 106 -9.04 12.73 20.17
C GLU A 106 -7.80 11.89 19.85
N LEU A 107 -7.87 11.07 18.80
CA LEU A 107 -6.75 10.24 18.33
C LEU A 107 -5.56 11.07 17.86
N PHE A 108 -5.82 12.23 17.25
CA PHE A 108 -4.73 13.15 16.85
C PHE A 108 -3.93 13.65 18.05
N LYS A 109 -4.56 13.91 19.20
CA LYS A 109 -3.87 14.30 20.44
C LYS A 109 -2.96 13.19 20.99
N GLU A 110 -3.34 11.93 20.72
CA GLU A 110 -2.56 10.73 21.06
C GLU A 110 -1.52 10.35 19.98
N GLY A 111 -1.32 11.21 18.97
CA GLY A 111 -0.37 10.98 17.89
C GLY A 111 -0.86 10.05 16.77
N ILE A 112 -2.14 9.67 16.76
CA ILE A 112 -2.73 8.82 15.73
C ILE A 112 -3.42 9.70 14.68
N ILE A 113 -2.91 9.65 13.44
CA ILE A 113 -3.40 10.47 12.34
C ILE A 113 -4.34 9.67 11.45
N LEU A 114 -5.62 10.00 11.48
CA LEU A 114 -6.62 9.45 10.57
C LEU A 114 -6.91 10.42 9.41
N PRO A 115 -7.43 9.94 8.27
CA PRO A 115 -7.87 10.78 7.15
C PRO A 115 -8.85 11.89 7.62
N LYS A 116 -8.94 13.00 6.88
CA LYS A 116 -9.89 14.08 7.21
C LYS A 116 -11.35 13.62 7.20
N ALA A 117 -11.69 12.72 6.29
CA ALA A 117 -13.00 12.09 6.20
C ALA A 117 -12.86 10.66 5.64
N PRO A 118 -13.78 9.78 6.01
CA PRO A 118 -13.94 8.50 5.33
C PRO A 118 -14.32 8.72 3.85
N ASN A 119 -14.26 7.66 3.05
CA ASN A 119 -14.79 7.71 1.69
C ASN A 119 -16.34 7.91 1.68
N LYS A 120 -16.94 8.00 0.48
CA LYS A 120 -18.40 8.18 0.32
C LYS A 120 -19.24 7.07 0.98
N LEU A 121 -18.67 5.91 1.27
CA LEU A 121 -19.32 4.78 1.96
C LEU A 121 -19.06 4.77 3.47
N GLY A 122 -18.35 5.76 4.00
CA GLY A 122 -17.95 5.81 5.41
C GLY A 122 -16.78 4.88 5.76
N ILE A 123 -16.04 4.39 4.76
CA ILE A 123 -14.96 3.40 4.92
C ILE A 123 -13.60 4.08 4.96
N ILE A 124 -12.74 3.60 5.86
CA ILE A 124 -11.35 3.99 6.01
C ILE A 124 -10.49 2.78 5.66
N GLY A 125 -9.44 3.00 4.85
CA GLY A 125 -8.42 2.01 4.56
C GLY A 125 -7.18 2.24 5.42
N LEU A 126 -6.76 1.21 6.14
CA LEU A 126 -5.50 1.17 6.87
C LEU A 126 -4.57 0.23 6.12
N VAL A 127 -3.29 0.63 5.98
CA VAL A 127 -2.31 -0.11 5.18
C VAL A 127 -1.09 -0.39 6.04
N THR A 128 -0.71 -1.66 6.14
CA THR A 128 0.56 -2.05 6.75
C THR A 128 1.66 -2.13 5.69
N HIS A 129 2.87 -1.76 6.05
CA HIS A 129 4.02 -1.75 5.15
C HIS A 129 5.33 -1.85 5.94
N LEU A 130 6.48 -1.76 5.26
CA LEU A 130 7.83 -1.93 5.76
C LEU A 130 8.12 -1.20 7.09
N ASP A 131 7.54 0.00 7.29
CA ASP A 131 7.79 0.82 8.48
C ASP A 131 6.84 0.51 9.64
N VAL A 132 5.90 -0.44 9.46
CA VAL A 132 4.95 -0.86 10.48
C VAL A 132 5.36 -2.21 11.05
N ASN A 133 5.61 -2.27 12.34
CA ASN A 133 5.88 -3.53 13.04
C ASN A 133 4.94 -3.71 14.25
N ARG A 134 4.95 -4.90 14.85
CA ARG A 134 4.06 -5.22 15.99
C ARG A 134 4.43 -4.50 17.29
N THR A 135 5.67 -4.06 17.42
CA THR A 135 6.19 -3.46 18.67
C THR A 135 5.91 -1.97 18.73
N TYR A 136 5.91 -1.32 17.58
CA TYR A 136 5.65 0.11 17.44
C TYR A 136 4.53 0.26 16.42
N GLY A 137 3.30 0.41 16.85
CA GLY A 137 2.16 0.69 15.99
C GLY A 137 2.22 2.05 15.27
N TYR A 138 3.42 2.56 14.96
CA TYR A 138 3.66 3.87 14.40
C TYR A 138 4.48 3.77 13.12
N CYS A 139 4.00 4.47 12.07
CA CYS A 139 4.87 4.96 11.01
C CYS A 139 5.83 6.00 11.62
N LYS A 140 7.12 5.80 11.43
CA LYS A 140 8.09 6.90 11.57
C LYS A 140 8.00 7.81 10.36
#